data_e111e7a76a763148e142f6ebcbea0935
#
_entry.id   e111e7a76a763148e142f6ebcbea0935
#
_cell.length_a   1.000
_cell.length_b   1.000
_cell.length_c   1.000
_cell.angle_alpha   90.00
_cell.angle_beta   90.00
_cell.angle_gamma   90.00
#
_symmetry.space_group_name_H-M   'P 1'
#
loop_
_entity.id
_entity.type
_entity.pdbx_description
1 polymer ?
#
loop_
_entity_poly.entity_id
_entity_poly.type
_entity_poly.pdbx_seq_one_letter_code
_entity_poly.pdbx_strand_id
1 'polypeptide(L)'
;ETVGELIRKSKFECEAEFFQLNNMQFIPREMREGMGEVEMAKAGTLPTLLENSDLKGILHNHSTYSDGQHMLRQMAEYCKELGYDYLGISDHSRTASYAGGLEIEKVAKQHAEIDALNQELAPFRIFKGIESDILPDGSLDYPTEVLQSFDFIVSSIHSNLGMDRKKATTRLINAIMNPYTTILGHPTGRLLLRREGYPIDHKAVID
;
A
#
# COMPACT_ATOMS: atom_id res chain seq x y z
N GLU A 1 14.66 16.04 -22.90
CA GLU A 1 15.62 14.99 -23.14
C GLU A 1 15.50 13.94 -22.04
N THR A 2 15.41 12.65 -22.39
CA THR A 2 15.29 11.55 -21.41
C THR A 2 16.67 10.97 -21.09
N VAL A 3 16.79 10.33 -19.92
CA VAL A 3 18.01 9.60 -19.53
C VAL A 3 18.39 8.56 -20.59
N GLY A 4 17.41 7.85 -21.15
CA GLY A 4 17.65 6.85 -22.21
C GLY A 4 18.21 7.44 -23.51
N GLU A 5 17.88 8.68 -23.86
CA GLU A 5 18.46 9.37 -25.01
C GLU A 5 19.90 9.80 -24.74
N LEU A 6 20.21 10.28 -23.56
CA LEU A 6 21.55 10.62 -23.13
C LEU A 6 22.47 9.39 -23.08
N ILE A 7 22.01 8.29 -22.50
CA ILE A 7 22.76 7.02 -22.42
C ILE A 7 23.19 6.54 -23.80
N ARG A 8 22.32 6.60 -24.80
CA ARG A 8 22.65 6.15 -26.18
C ARG A 8 23.72 6.96 -26.88
N LYS A 9 23.97 8.18 -26.40
CA LYS A 9 24.95 9.12 -27.03
C LYS A 9 26.34 9.07 -26.41
N SER A 10 26.51 8.46 -25.24
CA SER A 10 27.75 8.52 -24.46
C SER A 10 28.44 7.16 -24.34
N LYS A 11 29.79 7.13 -24.32
CA LYS A 11 30.59 6.00 -23.90
C LYS A 11 30.98 6.15 -22.45
N PHE A 12 30.65 5.17 -21.61
CA PHE A 12 30.93 5.15 -20.18
C PHE A 12 31.11 3.70 -19.71
N GLU A 13 31.84 3.49 -18.63
CA GLU A 13 32.09 2.15 -18.06
C GLU A 13 30.99 1.71 -17.10
N CYS A 14 30.35 2.66 -16.41
CA CYS A 14 29.20 2.40 -15.52
C CYS A 14 28.21 3.57 -15.50
N GLU A 15 27.01 3.33 -15.02
CA GLU A 15 25.94 4.36 -14.94
C GLU A 15 26.39 5.62 -14.16
N ALA A 16 27.09 5.47 -13.04
CA ALA A 16 27.52 6.60 -12.24
C ALA A 16 28.47 7.54 -13.02
N GLU A 17 29.41 6.97 -13.78
CA GLU A 17 30.32 7.71 -14.64
C GLU A 17 29.57 8.48 -15.72
N PHE A 18 28.54 7.88 -16.31
CA PHE A 18 27.67 8.57 -17.28
C PHE A 18 27.10 9.87 -16.72
N PHE A 19 26.56 9.86 -15.50
CA PHE A 19 25.99 11.05 -14.88
C PHE A 19 27.07 12.07 -14.54
N GLN A 20 28.22 11.63 -14.01
CA GLN A 20 29.36 12.52 -13.73
C GLN A 20 29.91 13.21 -14.98
N LEU A 21 30.11 12.49 -16.06
CA LEU A 21 30.60 13.03 -17.34
C LEU A 21 29.64 14.06 -17.95
N ASN A 22 28.36 13.99 -17.60
CA ASN A 22 27.36 14.95 -18.05
C ASN A 22 27.07 16.06 -17.03
N ASN A 23 27.88 16.18 -15.95
CA ASN A 23 27.69 17.16 -14.85
C ASN A 23 26.29 17.09 -14.26
N MET A 24 25.80 15.89 -13.99
CA MET A 24 24.47 15.63 -13.43
C MET A 24 24.55 14.84 -12.14
N GLN A 25 23.62 15.07 -11.22
CA GLN A 25 23.36 14.13 -10.14
C GLN A 25 22.95 12.78 -10.72
N PHE A 26 23.28 11.71 -10.01
CA PHE A 26 22.78 10.38 -10.36
C PHE A 26 21.25 10.35 -10.26
N ILE A 27 20.58 9.99 -11.34
CA ILE A 27 19.12 9.87 -11.36
C ILE A 27 18.77 8.43 -10.99
N PRO A 28 18.14 8.17 -9.84
CA PRO A 28 17.66 6.84 -9.46
C PRO A 28 16.71 6.27 -10.52
N ARG A 29 16.69 4.96 -10.67
CA ARG A 29 15.88 4.29 -11.71
C ARG A 29 14.40 4.58 -11.57
N GLU A 30 13.93 4.69 -10.34
CA GLU A 30 12.56 4.99 -9.95
C GLU A 30 12.08 6.37 -10.44
N MET A 31 13.00 7.27 -10.73
CA MET A 31 12.70 8.63 -11.21
C MET A 31 12.81 8.79 -12.73
N ARG A 32 13.14 7.75 -13.49
CA ARG A 32 13.41 7.85 -14.94
C ARG A 32 12.13 7.74 -15.78
N GLU A 33 11.17 8.61 -15.50
CA GLU A 33 9.84 8.62 -16.11
C GLU A 33 9.64 9.70 -17.19
N GLY A 34 10.67 10.50 -17.50
CA GLY A 34 10.58 11.60 -18.46
C GLY A 34 9.78 12.79 -17.94
N MET A 35 9.80 13.04 -16.63
CA MET A 35 9.03 14.10 -15.95
C MET A 35 9.90 15.30 -15.51
N GLY A 36 11.02 15.55 -16.21
CA GLY A 36 11.94 16.67 -15.91
C GLY A 36 13.09 16.32 -14.99
N GLU A 37 13.32 15.03 -14.71
CA GLU A 37 14.38 14.54 -13.84
C GLU A 37 15.77 14.89 -14.35
N VAL A 38 15.96 15.03 -15.69
CA VAL A 38 17.25 15.39 -16.28
C VAL A 38 17.60 16.83 -15.96
N GLU A 39 16.65 17.75 -16.08
CA GLU A 39 16.81 19.17 -15.74
C GLU A 39 17.07 19.35 -14.25
N MET A 40 16.35 18.60 -13.40
CA MET A 40 16.58 18.60 -11.95
C MET A 40 17.97 18.07 -11.59
N ALA A 41 18.43 17.01 -12.25
CA ALA A 41 19.76 16.44 -12.04
C ALA A 41 20.89 17.39 -12.44
N LYS A 42 20.72 18.13 -13.55
CA LYS A 42 21.65 19.19 -13.98
C LYS A 42 21.68 20.36 -13.01
N ALA A 43 20.53 20.71 -12.44
CA ALA A 43 20.40 21.80 -11.47
C ALA A 43 20.82 21.39 -10.05
N GLY A 44 21.07 20.12 -9.76
CA GLY A 44 21.38 19.63 -8.42
C GLY A 44 20.18 19.65 -7.47
N THR A 45 18.96 19.55 -7.97
CA THR A 45 17.69 19.69 -7.23
C THR A 45 16.86 18.42 -7.18
N LEU A 46 17.47 17.24 -7.44
CA LEU A 46 16.76 15.98 -7.28
C LEU A 46 16.31 15.78 -5.81
N PRO A 47 15.10 15.29 -5.56
CA PRO A 47 14.67 14.97 -4.21
C PRO A 47 15.48 13.79 -3.66
N THR A 48 15.64 13.76 -2.34
CA THR A 48 16.13 12.56 -1.64
C THR A 48 15.02 11.53 -1.59
N LEU A 49 15.26 10.35 -2.16
CA LEU A 49 14.31 9.24 -2.11
C LEU A 49 14.40 8.51 -0.78
N LEU A 50 13.29 7.85 -0.42
CA LEU A 50 13.25 6.93 0.71
C LEU A 50 14.13 5.70 0.43
N GLU A 51 14.86 5.26 1.45
CA GLU A 51 15.67 4.04 1.44
C GLU A 51 15.07 2.99 2.38
N ASN A 52 15.49 1.74 2.24
CA ASN A 52 15.03 0.66 3.13
C ASN A 52 15.31 0.95 4.61
N SER A 53 16.39 1.67 4.91
CA SER A 53 16.75 2.11 6.27
C SER A 53 15.76 3.11 6.89
N ASP A 54 14.97 3.80 6.07
CA ASP A 54 13.97 4.76 6.53
C ASP A 54 12.66 4.07 6.95
N LEU A 55 12.45 2.83 6.52
CA LEU A 55 11.25 2.08 6.82
C LEU A 55 11.24 1.63 8.29
N LYS A 56 10.18 1.95 9.00
CA LYS A 56 9.97 1.57 10.40
C LYS A 56 8.97 0.42 10.57
N GLY A 57 8.22 0.10 9.55
CA GLY A 57 7.27 -0.99 9.54
C GLY A 57 6.48 -1.03 8.26
N ILE A 58 5.62 -2.00 8.14
CA ILE A 58 4.79 -2.23 6.96
C ILE A 58 3.33 -2.39 7.36
N LEU A 59 2.46 -1.91 6.48
CA LEU A 59 1.00 -2.02 6.59
C LEU A 59 0.46 -2.65 5.31
N HIS A 60 -0.78 -3.11 5.31
CA HIS A 60 -1.45 -3.74 4.20
C HIS A 60 -0.80 -5.07 3.79
N ASN A 61 -0.87 -6.02 4.70
CA ASN A 61 -0.33 -7.38 4.53
C ASN A 61 -1.40 -8.42 4.90
N HIS A 62 -1.31 -9.59 4.28
CA HIS A 62 -2.23 -10.71 4.50
C HIS A 62 -1.51 -11.89 5.11
N SER A 63 -2.13 -12.51 6.10
CA SER A 63 -1.67 -13.74 6.74
C SER A 63 -2.46 -14.94 6.25
N THR A 64 -2.15 -16.13 6.79
CA THR A 64 -2.95 -17.35 6.55
C THR A 64 -4.35 -17.29 7.17
N TYR A 65 -4.71 -16.20 7.83
CA TYR A 65 -6.10 -15.95 8.21
C TYR A 65 -7.00 -15.70 7.00
N SER A 66 -6.47 -15.04 5.94
CA SER A 66 -7.14 -14.91 4.64
C SER A 66 -6.34 -15.66 3.55
N ASP A 67 -5.75 -14.98 2.59
CA ASP A 67 -5.07 -15.57 1.43
C ASP A 67 -3.54 -15.41 1.47
N GLY A 68 -2.99 -14.90 2.55
CA GLY A 68 -1.55 -14.82 2.76
C GLY A 68 -0.88 -16.19 2.90
N GLN A 69 0.42 -16.27 2.65
CA GLN A 69 1.17 -17.53 2.64
C GLN A 69 1.80 -17.88 3.99
N HIS A 70 1.95 -16.90 4.89
CA HIS A 70 2.66 -17.06 6.16
C HIS A 70 1.75 -16.83 7.35
N MET A 71 2.01 -17.56 8.45
CA MET A 71 1.33 -17.35 9.72
C MET A 71 1.71 -15.98 10.30
N LEU A 72 0.81 -15.39 11.05
CA LEU A 72 1.00 -14.09 11.68
C LEU A 72 2.30 -14.00 12.49
N ARG A 73 2.61 -15.02 13.29
CA ARG A 73 3.87 -15.12 14.04
C ARG A 73 5.10 -15.03 13.13
N GLN A 74 5.13 -15.81 12.06
CA GLN A 74 6.27 -15.83 11.12
C GLN A 74 6.49 -14.46 10.48
N MET A 75 5.41 -13.77 10.10
CA MET A 75 5.48 -12.43 9.53
C MET A 75 6.04 -11.42 10.56
N ALA A 76 5.58 -11.49 11.80
CA ALA A 76 6.01 -10.60 12.86
C ALA A 76 7.51 -10.81 13.22
N GLU A 77 7.93 -12.05 13.37
CA GLU A 77 9.32 -12.40 13.64
C GLU A 77 10.26 -11.93 12.51
N TYR A 78 9.85 -12.14 11.26
CA TYR A 78 10.61 -11.69 10.09
C TYR A 78 10.69 -10.16 10.00
N CYS A 79 9.61 -9.43 10.25
CA CYS A 79 9.65 -7.96 10.31
C CYS A 79 10.61 -7.46 11.40
N LYS A 80 10.61 -8.13 12.56
CA LYS A 80 11.54 -7.82 13.65
C LYS A 80 13.01 -8.10 13.27
N GLU A 81 13.28 -9.20 12.55
CA GLU A 81 14.61 -9.51 12.00
C GLU A 81 15.11 -8.47 11.00
N LEU A 82 14.19 -7.89 10.19
CA LEU A 82 14.49 -6.79 9.28
C LEU A 82 14.76 -5.46 9.98
N GLY A 83 14.60 -5.38 11.31
CA GLY A 83 14.80 -4.16 12.09
C GLY A 83 13.62 -3.21 12.08
N TYR A 84 12.42 -3.69 11.73
CA TYR A 84 11.19 -2.88 11.81
C TYR A 84 10.69 -2.79 13.25
N ASP A 85 10.02 -1.69 13.56
CA ASP A 85 9.42 -1.43 14.86
C ASP A 85 8.01 -2.04 14.97
N TYR A 86 7.32 -2.20 13.82
CA TYR A 86 5.95 -2.70 13.79
C TYR A 86 5.57 -3.43 12.49
N LEU A 87 4.48 -4.22 12.60
CA LEU A 87 3.74 -4.84 11.50
C LEU A 87 2.25 -4.47 11.64
N GLY A 88 1.63 -3.95 10.59
CA GLY A 88 0.18 -3.88 10.50
C GLY A 88 -0.35 -5.04 9.67
N ILE A 89 -1.18 -5.88 10.25
CA ILE A 89 -1.86 -6.94 9.51
C ILE A 89 -3.23 -6.47 9.04
N SER A 90 -3.60 -6.79 7.81
CA SER A 90 -4.85 -6.33 7.19
C SER A 90 -5.44 -7.40 6.28
N ASP A 91 -5.73 -8.56 6.86
CA ASP A 91 -6.39 -9.64 6.13
C ASP A 91 -7.73 -9.18 5.52
N HIS A 92 -8.20 -9.85 4.48
CA HIS A 92 -9.44 -9.49 3.81
C HIS A 92 -10.67 -9.64 4.70
N SER A 93 -11.62 -8.71 4.55
CA SER A 93 -12.92 -8.77 5.22
C SER A 93 -13.86 -9.80 4.57
N ARG A 94 -14.95 -10.13 5.23
CA ARG A 94 -15.82 -11.28 4.92
C ARG A 94 -16.37 -11.33 3.50
N THR A 95 -16.66 -10.20 2.85
CA THR A 95 -17.20 -10.19 1.49
C THR A 95 -16.18 -10.64 0.44
N ALA A 96 -14.89 -10.58 0.74
CA ALA A 96 -13.83 -11.17 -0.07
C ALA A 96 -13.74 -12.69 0.07
N SER A 97 -14.84 -13.39 -0.13
CA SER A 97 -14.93 -14.86 0.04
C SER A 97 -13.93 -15.64 -0.82
N TYR A 98 -13.58 -15.12 -2.00
CA TYR A 98 -12.57 -15.69 -2.90
C TYR A 98 -11.15 -15.69 -2.28
N ALA A 99 -10.89 -14.80 -1.33
CA ALA A 99 -9.63 -14.67 -0.61
C ALA A 99 -9.71 -15.22 0.83
N GLY A 100 -10.77 -15.93 1.19
CA GLY A 100 -10.95 -16.47 2.54
C GLY A 100 -11.24 -15.40 3.59
N GLY A 101 -11.87 -14.29 3.20
CA GLY A 101 -12.16 -13.14 4.06
C GLY A 101 -12.71 -13.49 5.44
N LEU A 102 -12.36 -12.71 6.44
CA LEU A 102 -12.60 -13.05 7.85
C LEU A 102 -14.04 -12.84 8.26
N GLU A 103 -14.68 -13.89 8.74
CA GLU A 103 -15.90 -13.77 9.54
C GLU A 103 -15.59 -13.18 10.92
N ILE A 104 -16.59 -12.62 11.60
CA ILE A 104 -16.42 -11.90 12.87
C ILE A 104 -15.71 -12.77 13.93
N GLU A 105 -16.04 -14.05 13.99
CA GLU A 105 -15.41 -14.99 14.92
C GLU A 105 -13.92 -15.19 14.61
N LYS A 106 -13.52 -15.15 13.33
CA LYS A 106 -12.10 -15.20 12.94
C LYS A 106 -11.38 -13.92 13.32
N VAL A 107 -12.02 -12.75 13.19
CA VAL A 107 -11.46 -11.46 13.66
C VAL A 107 -11.13 -11.55 15.15
N ALA A 108 -12.05 -12.03 15.97
CA ALA A 108 -11.82 -12.17 17.41
C ALA A 108 -10.63 -13.11 17.74
N LYS A 109 -10.50 -14.22 17.00
CA LYS A 109 -9.34 -15.14 17.14
C LYS A 109 -8.03 -14.47 16.77
N GLN A 110 -8.00 -13.77 15.65
CA GLN A 110 -6.81 -13.05 15.19
C GLN A 110 -6.39 -11.97 16.19
N HIS A 111 -7.33 -11.20 16.71
CA HIS A 111 -7.05 -10.19 17.72
C HIS A 111 -6.46 -10.80 19.01
N ALA A 112 -6.98 -11.94 19.47
CA ALA A 112 -6.43 -12.62 20.63
C ALA A 112 -4.99 -13.14 20.37
N GLU A 113 -4.70 -13.66 19.18
CA GLU A 113 -3.33 -14.05 18.78
C GLU A 113 -2.40 -12.84 18.72
N ILE A 114 -2.85 -11.71 18.13
CA ILE A 114 -2.07 -10.46 18.08
C ILE A 114 -1.76 -9.97 19.50
N ASP A 115 -2.73 -9.98 20.41
CA ASP A 115 -2.50 -9.55 21.80
C ASP A 115 -1.45 -10.41 22.52
N ALA A 116 -1.48 -11.73 22.31
CA ALA A 116 -0.48 -12.64 22.85
C ALA A 116 0.91 -12.39 22.24
N LEU A 117 1.00 -12.23 20.91
CA LEU A 117 2.25 -11.93 20.23
C LEU A 117 2.82 -10.56 20.64
N ASN A 118 2.00 -9.56 20.84
CA ASN A 118 2.43 -8.23 21.30
C ASN A 118 3.04 -8.27 22.72
N GLN A 119 2.59 -9.16 23.58
CA GLN A 119 3.20 -9.37 24.90
C GLN A 119 4.57 -10.07 24.78
N GLU A 120 4.68 -11.06 23.88
CA GLU A 120 5.87 -11.87 23.71
C GLU A 120 6.99 -11.12 22.96
N LEU A 121 6.63 -10.37 21.90
CA LEU A 121 7.58 -9.75 20.98
C LEU A 121 7.96 -8.30 21.35
N ALA A 122 7.43 -7.77 22.45
CA ALA A 122 7.75 -6.40 22.88
C ALA A 122 9.25 -6.10 22.84
N PRO A 123 9.68 -4.88 22.42
CA PRO A 123 8.84 -3.69 22.10
C PRO A 123 8.24 -3.69 20.70
N PHE A 124 8.50 -4.71 19.85
CA PHE A 124 7.88 -4.81 18.50
C PHE A 124 6.35 -4.85 18.62
N ARG A 125 5.66 -4.13 17.73
CA ARG A 125 4.18 -3.99 17.78
C ARG A 125 3.51 -4.55 16.53
N ILE A 126 2.49 -5.39 16.74
CA ILE A 126 1.56 -5.78 15.68
C ILE A 126 0.29 -4.96 15.83
N PHE A 127 -0.08 -4.20 14.81
CA PHE A 127 -1.34 -3.46 14.75
C PHE A 127 -2.45 -4.34 14.18
N LYS A 128 -3.60 -4.33 14.81
CA LYS A 128 -4.83 -5.01 14.38
C LYS A 128 -5.46 -4.20 13.25
N GLY A 129 -5.31 -4.64 12.02
CA GLY A 129 -5.94 -4.03 10.87
C GLY A 129 -6.86 -4.99 10.13
N ILE A 130 -7.56 -4.46 9.16
CA ILE A 130 -8.38 -5.21 8.19
C ILE A 130 -8.35 -4.50 6.85
N GLU A 131 -8.28 -5.25 5.75
CA GLU A 131 -8.64 -4.72 4.44
C GLU A 131 -10.14 -4.91 4.23
N SER A 132 -10.89 -3.88 4.61
CA SER A 132 -12.35 -3.88 4.46
C SER A 132 -12.76 -3.60 3.03
N ASP A 133 -13.58 -4.47 2.47
CA ASP A 133 -14.27 -4.16 1.22
C ASP A 133 -15.10 -2.90 1.37
N ILE A 134 -14.99 -2.01 0.38
CA ILE A 134 -15.94 -0.91 0.19
C ILE A 134 -17.13 -1.49 -0.57
N LEU A 135 -18.29 -1.54 0.06
CA LEU A 135 -19.52 -2.05 -0.53
C LEU A 135 -20.05 -1.12 -1.66
N PRO A 136 -21.00 -1.55 -2.50
CA PRO A 136 -21.47 -0.76 -3.65
C PRO A 136 -22.01 0.63 -3.30
N ASP A 137 -22.51 0.83 -2.08
CA ASP A 137 -23.00 2.11 -1.54
C ASP A 137 -21.91 2.97 -0.89
N GLY A 138 -20.68 2.42 -0.78
CA GLY A 138 -19.53 3.05 -0.13
C GLY A 138 -19.41 2.76 1.36
N SER A 139 -20.28 1.95 1.96
CA SER A 139 -20.13 1.49 3.34
C SER A 139 -19.01 0.45 3.46
N LEU A 140 -18.49 0.25 4.69
CA LEU A 140 -17.52 -0.79 4.99
C LEU A 140 -18.22 -2.10 5.33
N ASP A 141 -17.50 -3.20 5.19
CA ASP A 141 -18.03 -4.56 5.21
C ASP A 141 -18.47 -5.10 6.59
N TYR A 142 -18.09 -4.45 7.68
CA TYR A 142 -18.46 -4.85 9.03
C TYR A 142 -19.39 -3.86 9.72
N PRO A 143 -20.18 -4.29 10.71
CA PRO A 143 -20.90 -3.37 11.57
C PRO A 143 -19.94 -2.55 12.47
N THR A 144 -20.42 -1.41 12.93
CA THR A 144 -19.64 -0.43 13.68
C THR A 144 -18.90 -1.03 14.89
N GLU A 145 -19.53 -1.95 15.59
CA GLU A 145 -18.97 -2.60 16.78
C GLU A 145 -17.71 -3.43 16.46
N VAL A 146 -17.62 -3.95 15.24
CA VAL A 146 -16.45 -4.68 14.77
C VAL A 146 -15.40 -3.71 14.23
N LEU A 147 -15.82 -2.70 13.43
CA LEU A 147 -14.90 -1.71 12.85
C LEU A 147 -14.08 -0.98 13.94
N GLN A 148 -14.71 -0.60 15.03
CA GLN A 148 -14.03 0.09 16.14
C GLN A 148 -13.05 -0.78 16.95
N SER A 149 -12.99 -2.10 16.69
CA SER A 149 -12.04 -3.00 17.34
C SER A 149 -10.68 -3.05 16.67
N PHE A 150 -10.55 -2.45 15.49
CA PHE A 150 -9.29 -2.38 14.74
C PHE A 150 -8.48 -1.13 15.10
N ASP A 151 -7.16 -1.24 15.05
CA ASP A 151 -6.24 -0.10 15.19
C ASP A 151 -6.23 0.75 13.91
N PHE A 152 -6.41 0.13 12.73
CA PHE A 152 -6.51 0.80 11.43
C PHE A 152 -7.34 -0.03 10.45
N ILE A 153 -7.92 0.64 9.44
CA ILE A 153 -8.69 -0.01 8.38
C ILE A 153 -8.21 0.48 7.02
N VAL A 154 -7.82 -0.46 6.18
CA VAL A 154 -7.56 -0.23 4.75
C VAL A 154 -8.88 -0.46 4.02
N SER A 155 -9.44 0.56 3.40
CA SER A 155 -10.71 0.46 2.66
C SER A 155 -10.43 0.29 1.17
N SER A 156 -10.86 -0.84 0.59
CA SER A 156 -10.52 -1.25 -0.77
C SER A 156 -11.74 -1.69 -1.59
N ILE A 157 -11.70 -1.49 -2.90
CA ILE A 157 -12.74 -1.98 -3.81
C ILE A 157 -12.23 -3.24 -4.51
N HIS A 158 -12.88 -4.39 -4.25
CA HIS A 158 -12.55 -5.67 -4.89
C HIS A 158 -13.65 -6.20 -5.82
N SER A 159 -14.85 -5.65 -5.73
CA SER A 159 -16.01 -6.11 -6.49
C SER A 159 -16.68 -4.96 -7.25
N ASN A 160 -17.53 -5.31 -8.23
CA ASN A 160 -18.30 -4.35 -9.03
C ASN A 160 -17.42 -3.27 -9.70
N LEU A 161 -16.30 -3.69 -10.30
CA LEU A 161 -15.28 -2.80 -10.88
C LEU A 161 -15.73 -2.07 -12.15
N GLY A 162 -16.79 -2.56 -12.83
CA GLY A 162 -17.36 -1.96 -14.05
C GLY A 162 -18.19 -0.70 -13.77
N MET A 163 -17.63 0.26 -13.03
CA MET A 163 -18.33 1.50 -12.68
C MET A 163 -17.99 2.64 -13.63
N ASP A 164 -18.95 3.55 -13.84
CA ASP A 164 -18.66 4.86 -14.42
C ASP A 164 -17.91 5.76 -13.40
N ARG A 165 -17.31 6.85 -13.91
CA ARG A 165 -16.52 7.79 -13.10
C ARG A 165 -17.31 8.33 -11.89
N LYS A 166 -18.57 8.67 -12.06
CA LYS A 166 -19.40 9.23 -11.00
C LYS A 166 -19.64 8.22 -9.88
N LYS A 167 -20.03 7.00 -10.24
CA LYS A 167 -20.26 5.93 -9.26
C LYS A 167 -18.99 5.57 -8.50
N ALA A 168 -17.88 5.37 -9.21
CA ALA A 168 -16.60 5.05 -8.59
C ALA A 168 -16.14 6.14 -7.62
N THR A 169 -16.19 7.40 -8.04
CA THR A 169 -15.82 8.54 -7.20
C THR A 169 -16.70 8.64 -5.96
N THR A 170 -18.04 8.56 -6.13
CA THR A 170 -18.98 8.64 -5.00
C THR A 170 -18.76 7.50 -4.00
N ARG A 171 -18.55 6.27 -4.50
CA ARG A 171 -18.29 5.10 -3.66
C ARG A 171 -17.03 5.27 -2.81
N LEU A 172 -15.94 5.79 -3.41
CA LEU A 172 -14.69 6.07 -2.68
C LEU A 172 -14.87 7.19 -1.66
N ILE A 173 -15.52 8.30 -2.03
CA ILE A 173 -15.76 9.42 -1.10
C ILE A 173 -16.59 8.95 0.09
N ASN A 174 -17.65 8.18 -0.13
CA ASN A 174 -18.46 7.64 0.98
C ASN A 174 -17.61 6.79 1.94
N ALA A 175 -16.71 5.96 1.40
CA ALA A 175 -15.80 5.16 2.24
C ALA A 175 -14.77 6.03 2.98
N ILE A 176 -14.21 7.06 2.34
CA ILE A 176 -13.26 8.00 2.96
C ILE A 176 -13.92 8.77 4.10
N MET A 177 -15.19 9.14 3.93
CA MET A 177 -15.97 9.84 4.97
C MET A 177 -16.36 8.94 6.14
N ASN A 178 -16.17 7.63 6.06
CA ASN A 178 -16.39 6.73 7.17
C ASN A 178 -15.32 6.96 8.25
N PRO A 179 -15.67 7.22 9.51
CA PRO A 179 -14.71 7.57 10.56
C PRO A 179 -13.70 6.46 10.90
N TYR A 180 -13.95 5.24 10.47
CA TYR A 180 -13.06 4.10 10.68
C TYR A 180 -12.08 3.86 9.52
N THR A 181 -12.25 4.49 8.37
CA THR A 181 -11.29 4.41 7.28
C THR A 181 -10.00 5.15 7.66
N THR A 182 -8.89 4.44 7.69
CA THR A 182 -7.57 5.01 7.97
C THR A 182 -6.75 5.17 6.71
N ILE A 183 -6.83 4.20 5.82
CA ILE A 183 -6.05 4.12 4.58
C ILE A 183 -7.01 3.79 3.43
N LEU A 184 -6.86 4.48 2.30
CA LEU A 184 -7.53 4.09 1.05
C LEU A 184 -6.58 3.16 0.28
N GLY A 185 -6.96 1.87 0.14
CA GLY A 185 -6.18 0.87 -0.58
C GLY A 185 -6.39 0.97 -2.09
N HIS A 186 -5.34 0.76 -2.88
CA HIS A 186 -5.31 0.69 -4.36
C HIS A 186 -6.53 1.33 -5.08
N PRO A 187 -6.68 2.67 -4.99
CA PRO A 187 -7.93 3.39 -5.26
C PRO A 187 -8.43 3.32 -6.70
N THR A 188 -7.64 2.83 -7.64
CA THR A 188 -8.04 2.68 -9.05
C THR A 188 -8.39 1.25 -9.43
N GLY A 189 -8.02 0.26 -8.62
CA GLY A 189 -8.18 -1.15 -8.92
C GLY A 189 -7.43 -1.62 -10.18
N ARG A 190 -6.42 -0.86 -10.63
CA ARG A 190 -5.60 -1.22 -11.79
C ARG A 190 -4.72 -2.43 -11.50
N LEU A 191 -4.64 -3.35 -12.45
CA LEU A 191 -3.67 -4.43 -12.46
C LEU A 191 -2.76 -4.28 -13.68
N LEU A 192 -1.47 -4.09 -13.47
CA LEU A 192 -0.50 -3.94 -14.55
C LEU A 192 -0.56 -5.12 -15.50
N LEU A 193 -0.61 -4.84 -16.80
CA LEU A 193 -0.67 -5.82 -17.91
C LEU A 193 -1.93 -6.71 -17.92
N ARG A 194 -2.92 -6.48 -17.05
CA ARG A 194 -4.13 -7.31 -16.95
C ARG A 194 -5.43 -6.54 -17.03
N ARG A 195 -5.55 -5.42 -16.31
CA ARG A 195 -6.80 -4.65 -16.19
C ARG A 195 -6.52 -3.18 -16.01
N GLU A 196 -7.14 -2.36 -16.83
CA GLU A 196 -7.18 -0.92 -16.61
C GLU A 196 -7.95 -0.61 -15.31
N GLY A 197 -7.60 0.50 -14.67
CA GLY A 197 -8.33 0.99 -13.51
C GLY A 197 -9.72 1.50 -13.90
N TYR A 198 -10.66 1.44 -12.98
CA TYR A 198 -11.93 2.14 -13.15
C TYR A 198 -11.71 3.66 -13.08
N PRO A 199 -12.48 4.45 -13.86
CA PRO A 199 -12.30 5.90 -13.92
C PRO A 199 -12.75 6.54 -12.61
N ILE A 200 -11.93 7.45 -12.05
CA ILE A 200 -12.27 8.26 -10.87
C ILE A 200 -11.99 9.74 -11.10
N ASP A 201 -12.54 10.58 -10.28
CA ASP A 201 -12.13 11.97 -10.14
C ASP A 201 -11.03 12.03 -9.07
N HIS A 202 -9.77 11.99 -9.52
CA HIS A 202 -8.60 11.96 -8.62
C HIS A 202 -8.59 13.17 -7.68
N LYS A 203 -8.93 14.37 -8.20
CA LYS A 203 -8.93 15.57 -7.36
C LYS A 203 -9.99 15.47 -6.27
N ALA A 204 -11.21 15.07 -6.60
CA ALA A 204 -12.30 14.96 -5.64
C ALA A 204 -12.06 13.86 -4.57
N VAL A 205 -11.23 12.84 -4.88
CA VAL A 205 -10.90 11.76 -3.94
C VAL A 205 -9.75 12.18 -3.00
N ILE A 206 -8.84 13.06 -3.45
CA ILE A 206 -7.64 13.46 -2.68
C ILE A 206 -7.90 14.70 -1.82
N ASP A 207 -8.74 15.64 -2.29
CA ASP A 207 -9.13 16.86 -1.57
C ASP A 207 -10.09 16.55 -0.40
#